data_53983d429ab4b90302a8fddde6d1513b
#
_entry.id   53983d429ab4b90302a8fddde6d1513b
#
_cell.length_a   1.000
_cell.length_b   1.000
_cell.length_c   1.000
_cell.angle_alpha   90.00
_cell.angle_beta   90.00
_cell.angle_gamma   90.00
#
_symmetry.space_group_name_H-M   'P 1'
#
loop_
_entity.id
_entity.type
_entity.pdbx_description
1 polymer ?
#
loop_
_entity_poly.entity_id
_entity_poly.type
_entity_poly.pdbx_seq_one_letter_code
_entity_poly.pdbx_strand_id
1 'polypeptide(L)'
;MIGQYYSAITPFSTGGQPVQIYSLVNEGVPIGTASSLLVNRFLIYQLVVTFYALFMFIIRFKLLYAEVRLALPFVVMGCLINVIILVMIFGFLLNEKFIRNILEKSIKILYRFKIVKDIKKSEEKINNTLLDYKISIEELKKDKKTTLQLILVSIIQLTIGFSITFFVYLALGFEKGHFIDIIAIQSLHYMAVSFMPTPGTAGAAEGGFYMLFKVIFPKKILSFALILWRFIDYYLRVLVTGLVTLIDFICRKRKIPIN
;
A
#
# COMPACT_ATOMS: atom_id res chain seq x y z
N MET A 1 5.87 -3.62 12.95
CA MET A 1 4.98 -2.62 13.56
C MET A 1 5.52 -1.19 13.42
N ILE A 2 6.81 -0.92 13.69
CA ILE A 2 7.41 0.44 13.57
C ILE A 2 7.16 1.06 12.19
N GLY A 3 7.47 0.33 11.11
CA GLY A 3 7.22 0.82 9.76
C GLY A 3 5.74 1.11 9.43
N GLN A 4 4.79 0.39 10.05
CA GLN A 4 3.35 0.65 9.87
C GLN A 4 2.94 1.97 10.53
N TYR A 5 3.47 2.29 11.70
CA TYR A 5 3.25 3.57 12.37
C TYR A 5 3.72 4.73 11.47
N TYR A 6 4.98 4.69 11.04
CA TYR A 6 5.52 5.76 10.19
C TYR A 6 4.84 5.83 8.81
N SER A 7 4.42 4.71 8.23
CA SER A 7 3.60 4.74 7.00
C SER A 7 2.26 5.43 7.22
N ALA A 8 1.64 5.22 8.37
CA ALA A 8 0.32 5.78 8.66
C ALA A 8 0.33 7.29 8.87
N ILE A 9 1.43 7.86 9.41
CA ILE A 9 1.54 9.29 9.73
C ILE A 9 2.25 10.12 8.67
N THR A 10 2.77 9.49 7.60
CA THR A 10 3.49 10.20 6.53
C THR A 10 2.69 10.22 5.23
N PRO A 11 2.83 11.30 4.43
CA PRO A 11 2.23 11.36 3.11
C PRO A 11 2.69 10.21 2.22
N PHE A 12 1.81 9.69 1.37
CA PHE A 12 2.08 8.54 0.48
C PHE A 12 2.61 7.29 1.20
N SER A 13 2.46 7.19 2.52
CA SER A 13 3.02 6.11 3.35
C SER A 13 4.55 5.93 3.20
N THR A 14 5.27 7.00 2.84
CA THR A 14 6.70 6.95 2.48
C THR A 14 7.63 6.74 3.66
N GLY A 15 7.23 7.08 4.88
CA GLY A 15 8.08 7.00 6.08
C GLY A 15 8.34 5.57 6.58
N GLY A 16 7.50 4.61 6.20
CA GLY A 16 7.59 3.25 6.74
C GLY A 16 8.83 2.48 6.28
N GLN A 17 9.19 2.56 5.00
CA GLN A 17 10.32 1.82 4.44
C GLN A 17 11.68 2.31 4.98
N PRO A 18 11.99 3.63 4.98
CA PRO A 18 13.25 4.11 5.53
C PRO A 18 13.47 3.73 6.99
N VAL A 19 12.42 3.79 7.81
CA VAL A 19 12.51 3.43 9.22
C VAL A 19 12.70 1.92 9.42
N GLN A 20 12.10 1.08 8.56
CA GLN A 20 12.35 -0.37 8.59
C GLN A 20 13.80 -0.70 8.20
N ILE A 21 14.36 -0.05 7.16
CA ILE A 21 15.78 -0.20 6.80
C ILE A 21 16.65 0.19 7.99
N TYR A 22 16.43 1.35 8.58
CA TYR A 22 17.16 1.82 9.74
C TYR A 22 17.10 0.83 10.92
N SER A 23 15.91 0.26 11.19
CA SER A 23 15.75 -0.72 12.26
C SER A 23 16.56 -2.00 11.99
N LEU A 24 16.52 -2.54 10.75
CA LEU A 24 17.27 -3.72 10.36
C LEU A 24 18.80 -3.49 10.41
N VAL A 25 19.25 -2.33 9.95
CA VAL A 25 20.68 -1.99 10.00
C VAL A 25 21.17 -1.87 11.44
N ASN A 26 20.39 -1.32 12.36
CA ASN A 26 20.72 -1.29 13.77
C ASN A 26 20.75 -2.67 14.43
N GLU A 27 20.12 -3.68 13.83
CA GLU A 27 20.18 -5.08 14.25
C GLU A 27 21.31 -5.86 13.56
N GLY A 28 22.19 -5.16 12.82
CA GLY A 28 23.37 -5.73 12.17
C GLY A 28 23.15 -6.25 10.76
N VAL A 29 21.97 -6.04 10.17
CA VAL A 29 21.71 -6.41 8.77
C VAL A 29 22.38 -5.40 7.84
N PRO A 30 23.20 -5.83 6.85
CA PRO A 30 23.78 -4.92 5.87
C PRO A 30 22.71 -4.12 5.14
N ILE A 31 22.98 -2.83 4.90
CA ILE A 31 22.01 -1.91 4.29
C ILE A 31 21.48 -2.37 2.93
N GLY A 32 22.35 -2.99 2.11
CA GLY A 32 21.95 -3.56 0.82
C GLY A 32 20.94 -4.68 0.97
N THR A 33 21.18 -5.61 1.92
CA THR A 33 20.25 -6.71 2.21
C THR A 33 18.94 -6.18 2.79
N ALA A 34 18.97 -5.22 3.71
CA ALA A 34 17.77 -4.61 4.29
C ALA A 34 16.93 -3.91 3.21
N SER A 35 17.56 -3.17 2.30
CA SER A 35 16.89 -2.51 1.18
C SER A 35 16.26 -3.52 0.23
N SER A 36 16.99 -4.56 -0.17
CA SER A 36 16.52 -5.63 -1.05
C SER A 36 15.29 -6.35 -0.48
N LEU A 37 15.33 -6.73 0.80
CA LEU A 37 14.20 -7.37 1.48
C LEU A 37 12.92 -6.52 1.42
N LEU A 38 13.03 -5.20 1.66
CA LEU A 38 11.86 -4.32 1.64
C LEU A 38 11.36 -4.04 0.23
N VAL A 39 12.25 -3.93 -0.74
CA VAL A 39 11.87 -3.82 -2.16
C VAL A 39 11.13 -5.09 -2.60
N ASN A 40 11.67 -6.28 -2.30
CA ASN A 40 11.04 -7.56 -2.59
C ASN A 40 9.62 -7.66 -2.00
N ARG A 41 9.49 -7.31 -0.73
CA ARG A 41 8.19 -7.27 -0.06
C ARG A 41 7.23 -6.29 -0.75
N PHE A 42 7.69 -5.10 -1.11
CA PHE A 42 6.87 -4.10 -1.80
C PHE A 42 6.41 -4.59 -3.17
N LEU A 43 7.31 -5.17 -3.97
CA LEU A 43 6.99 -5.72 -5.29
C LEU A 43 5.91 -6.78 -5.22
N ILE A 44 6.09 -7.77 -4.34
CA ILE A 44 5.11 -8.85 -4.17
C ILE A 44 3.78 -8.30 -3.67
N TYR A 45 3.81 -7.42 -2.66
CA TYR A 45 2.59 -6.83 -2.13
C TYR A 45 1.82 -6.04 -3.20
N GLN A 46 2.52 -5.25 -4.01
CA GLN A 46 1.92 -4.48 -5.11
C GLN A 46 1.28 -5.38 -6.17
N LEU A 47 1.95 -6.48 -6.52
CA LEU A 47 1.39 -7.49 -7.40
C LEU A 47 0.12 -8.10 -6.82
N VAL A 48 0.22 -8.59 -5.58
CA VAL A 48 -0.89 -9.28 -4.92
C VAL A 48 -2.10 -8.37 -4.77
N VAL A 49 -1.94 -7.13 -4.32
CA VAL A 49 -3.08 -6.22 -4.13
C VAL A 49 -3.78 -5.90 -5.44
N THR A 50 -3.01 -5.71 -6.52
CA THR A 50 -3.60 -5.40 -7.83
C THR A 50 -4.35 -6.61 -8.40
N PHE A 51 -3.73 -7.80 -8.39
CA PHE A 51 -4.41 -9.02 -8.85
C PHE A 51 -5.61 -9.39 -7.98
N TYR A 52 -5.51 -9.20 -6.67
CA TYR A 52 -6.61 -9.43 -5.74
C TYR A 52 -7.82 -8.55 -6.08
N ALA A 53 -7.60 -7.25 -6.26
CA ALA A 53 -8.68 -6.32 -6.59
C ALA A 53 -9.26 -6.57 -7.99
N LEU A 54 -8.42 -6.87 -8.99
CA LEU A 54 -8.88 -7.25 -10.33
C LEU A 54 -9.72 -8.54 -10.30
N PHE A 55 -9.28 -9.54 -9.56
CA PHE A 55 -10.01 -10.80 -9.40
C PHE A 55 -11.38 -10.57 -8.74
N MET A 56 -11.43 -9.78 -7.67
CA MET A 56 -12.68 -9.42 -7.00
C MET A 56 -13.60 -8.60 -7.91
N PHE A 57 -13.05 -7.69 -8.71
CA PHE A 57 -13.81 -6.94 -9.70
C PHE A 57 -14.45 -7.85 -10.75
N ILE A 58 -13.70 -8.83 -11.27
CA ILE A 58 -14.22 -9.77 -12.27
C ILE A 58 -15.34 -10.64 -11.68
N ILE A 59 -15.14 -11.21 -10.48
CA ILE A 59 -16.14 -12.08 -9.84
C ILE A 59 -17.43 -11.33 -9.53
N ARG A 60 -17.34 -10.05 -9.13
CA ARG A 60 -18.48 -9.23 -8.73
C ARG A 60 -18.81 -8.11 -9.71
N PHE A 61 -18.43 -8.26 -10.96
CA PHE A 61 -18.58 -7.23 -11.99
C PHE A 61 -20.01 -6.69 -12.09
N LYS A 62 -21.03 -7.58 -12.12
CA LYS A 62 -22.45 -7.19 -12.23
C LYS A 62 -22.88 -6.28 -11.07
N LEU A 63 -22.54 -6.64 -9.84
CA LEU A 63 -22.86 -5.87 -8.63
C LEU A 63 -22.13 -4.52 -8.65
N LEU A 64 -20.85 -4.53 -8.95
CA LEU A 64 -20.02 -3.34 -8.93
C LEU A 64 -20.41 -2.34 -10.03
N TYR A 65 -20.72 -2.82 -11.23
CA TYR A 65 -21.14 -1.98 -12.36
C TYR A 65 -22.52 -1.35 -12.12
N ALA A 66 -23.47 -2.11 -11.58
CA ALA A 66 -24.82 -1.62 -11.35
C ALA A 66 -24.88 -0.59 -10.21
N GLU A 67 -24.18 -0.85 -9.12
CA GLU A 67 -24.38 -0.16 -7.85
C GLU A 67 -23.32 0.92 -7.57
N VAL A 68 -22.13 0.79 -8.16
CA VAL A 68 -20.98 1.68 -7.88
C VAL A 68 -20.71 2.67 -9.02
N ARG A 69 -21.64 2.82 -9.96
CA ARG A 69 -21.47 3.62 -11.19
C ARG A 69 -20.92 5.02 -10.95
N LEU A 70 -21.39 5.72 -9.92
CA LEU A 70 -20.91 7.08 -9.59
C LEU A 70 -19.47 7.11 -9.05
N ALA A 71 -19.00 6.05 -8.45
CA ALA A 71 -17.64 5.93 -7.94
C ALA A 71 -16.67 5.31 -8.97
N LEU A 72 -17.18 4.78 -10.09
CA LEU A 72 -16.37 4.16 -11.15
C LEU A 72 -15.20 5.03 -11.63
N PRO A 73 -15.35 6.33 -11.92
CA PRO A 73 -14.22 7.14 -12.36
C PRO A 73 -13.09 7.18 -11.33
N PHE A 74 -13.43 7.24 -10.05
CA PHE A 74 -12.47 7.26 -8.95
C PHE A 74 -11.75 5.90 -8.80
N VAL A 75 -12.51 4.81 -8.87
CA VAL A 75 -11.97 3.44 -8.87
C VAL A 75 -11.08 3.20 -10.08
N VAL A 76 -11.53 3.58 -11.28
CA VAL A 76 -10.76 3.43 -12.53
C VAL A 76 -9.44 4.20 -12.46
N MET A 77 -9.45 5.43 -11.92
CA MET A 77 -8.22 6.21 -11.74
C MET A 77 -7.24 5.48 -10.80
N GLY A 78 -7.70 4.96 -9.66
CA GLY A 78 -6.88 4.17 -8.76
C GLY A 78 -6.35 2.88 -9.41
N CYS A 79 -7.18 2.17 -10.16
CA CYS A 79 -6.78 0.99 -10.93
C CYS A 79 -5.72 1.34 -11.99
N LEU A 80 -5.89 2.42 -12.73
CA LEU A 80 -4.93 2.86 -13.74
C LEU A 80 -3.56 3.16 -13.12
N ILE A 81 -3.53 3.87 -11.98
CA ILE A 81 -2.27 4.14 -11.27
C ILE A 81 -1.59 2.82 -10.87
N ASN A 82 -2.33 1.87 -10.30
CA ASN A 82 -1.79 0.55 -9.94
C ASN A 82 -1.26 -0.21 -11.15
N VAL A 83 -2.01 -0.23 -12.25
CA VAL A 83 -1.60 -0.88 -13.50
C VAL A 83 -0.35 -0.21 -14.09
N ILE A 84 -0.27 1.11 -14.09
CA ILE A 84 0.93 1.84 -14.54
C ILE A 84 2.15 1.43 -13.71
N ILE A 85 2.02 1.35 -12.38
CA ILE A 85 3.10 0.90 -11.51
C ILE A 85 3.52 -0.53 -11.84
N LEU A 86 2.55 -1.44 -12.05
CA LEU A 86 2.85 -2.81 -12.47
C LEU A 86 3.57 -2.85 -13.82
N VAL A 87 3.08 -2.10 -14.82
CA VAL A 87 3.71 -2.02 -16.15
C VAL A 87 5.14 -1.48 -16.03
N MET A 88 5.38 -0.50 -15.16
CA MET A 88 6.74 -0.02 -14.89
C MET A 88 7.61 -1.10 -14.26
N ILE A 89 7.11 -1.84 -13.28
CA ILE A 89 7.83 -2.94 -12.62
C ILE A 89 8.15 -4.05 -13.65
N PHE A 90 7.16 -4.53 -14.40
CA PHE A 90 7.37 -5.56 -15.42
C PHE A 90 8.18 -5.06 -16.62
N GLY A 91 7.94 -3.83 -17.05
CA GLY A 91 8.69 -3.21 -18.13
C GLY A 91 10.17 -3.14 -17.80
N PHE A 92 10.53 -2.86 -16.54
CA PHE A 92 11.90 -2.90 -16.06
C PHE A 92 12.49 -4.33 -16.11
N LEU A 93 11.69 -5.34 -15.75
CA LEU A 93 12.06 -6.75 -15.85
C LEU A 93 12.39 -7.19 -17.29
N LEU A 94 11.65 -6.66 -18.26
CA LEU A 94 11.75 -7.05 -19.66
C LEU A 94 12.79 -6.19 -20.42
N ASN A 95 12.87 -4.90 -20.10
CA ASN A 95 13.75 -3.96 -20.80
C ASN A 95 14.19 -2.80 -19.91
N GLU A 96 15.27 -3.00 -19.17
CA GLU A 96 15.89 -1.99 -18.30
C GLU A 96 16.14 -0.66 -19.01
N LYS A 97 16.65 -0.71 -20.28
CA LYS A 97 16.95 0.49 -21.05
C LYS A 97 15.71 1.32 -21.37
N PHE A 98 14.60 0.67 -21.65
CA PHE A 98 13.32 1.35 -21.96
C PHE A 98 12.80 2.12 -20.75
N ILE A 99 12.78 1.49 -19.58
CA ILE A 99 12.32 2.14 -18.34
C ILE A 99 13.28 3.24 -17.91
N ARG A 100 14.59 3.02 -18.00
CA ARG A 100 15.58 4.06 -17.75
C ARG A 100 15.32 5.31 -18.62
N ASN A 101 15.11 5.14 -19.92
CA ASN A 101 14.80 6.24 -20.82
C ASN A 101 13.51 6.99 -20.44
N ILE A 102 12.46 6.27 -19.99
CA ILE A 102 11.22 6.90 -19.52
C ILE A 102 11.49 7.73 -18.26
N LEU A 103 12.20 7.18 -17.28
CA LEU A 103 12.52 7.87 -16.03
C LEU A 103 13.38 9.09 -16.26
N GLU A 104 14.43 9.00 -17.10
CA GLU A 104 15.29 10.13 -17.46
C GLU A 104 14.50 11.25 -18.19
N LYS A 105 13.60 10.88 -19.12
CA LYS A 105 12.70 11.86 -19.75
C LYS A 105 11.77 12.52 -18.73
N SER A 106 11.23 11.74 -17.80
CA SER A 106 10.36 12.25 -16.75
C SER A 106 11.09 13.24 -15.83
N ILE A 107 12.36 12.97 -15.46
CA ILE A 107 13.18 13.91 -14.69
C ILE A 107 13.39 15.21 -15.47
N LYS A 108 13.71 15.14 -16.76
CA LYS A 108 13.92 16.33 -17.59
C LYS A 108 12.65 17.19 -17.67
N ILE A 109 11.48 16.56 -17.73
CA ILE A 109 10.19 17.25 -17.68
C ILE A 109 9.98 17.92 -16.31
N LEU A 110 10.19 17.17 -15.21
CA LEU A 110 10.04 17.70 -13.84
C LEU A 110 11.05 18.82 -13.55
N TYR A 111 12.25 18.75 -14.09
CA TYR A 111 13.24 19.82 -14.03
C TYR A 111 12.76 21.10 -14.75
N ARG A 112 12.13 20.95 -15.93
CA ARG A 112 11.54 22.08 -16.69
C ARG A 112 10.43 22.77 -15.87
N PHE A 113 9.68 22.03 -15.07
CA PHE A 113 8.67 22.57 -14.14
C PHE A 113 9.26 23.04 -12.80
N LYS A 114 10.59 23.08 -12.64
CA LYS A 114 11.31 23.47 -11.40
C LYS A 114 10.96 22.62 -10.16
N ILE A 115 10.39 21.43 -10.35
CA ILE A 115 10.08 20.47 -9.28
C ILE A 115 11.37 19.77 -8.82
N VAL A 116 12.24 19.42 -9.77
CA VAL A 116 13.57 18.85 -9.53
C VAL A 116 14.60 19.96 -9.65
N LYS A 117 15.47 20.09 -8.66
CA LYS A 117 16.52 21.14 -8.62
C LYS A 117 17.87 20.69 -9.21
N ASP A 118 18.17 19.38 -9.15
CA ASP A 118 19.43 18.79 -9.58
C ASP A 118 19.19 17.52 -10.39
N ILE A 119 19.48 17.59 -11.69
CA ILE A 119 19.30 16.48 -12.63
C ILE A 119 20.28 15.35 -12.31
N LYS A 120 21.58 15.66 -12.11
CA LYS A 120 22.62 14.64 -11.90
C LYS A 120 22.36 13.81 -10.65
N LYS A 121 22.03 14.48 -9.55
CA LYS A 121 21.68 13.80 -8.29
C LYS A 121 20.43 12.93 -8.43
N SER A 122 19.47 13.35 -9.25
CA SER A 122 18.24 12.58 -9.50
C SER A 122 18.50 11.40 -10.43
N GLU A 123 19.35 11.54 -11.44
CA GLU A 123 19.77 10.43 -12.30
C GLU A 123 20.58 9.38 -11.54
N GLU A 124 21.50 9.80 -10.66
CA GLU A 124 22.23 8.89 -9.77
C GLU A 124 21.30 8.13 -8.84
N LYS A 125 20.33 8.81 -8.24
CA LYS A 125 19.31 8.18 -7.40
C LYS A 125 18.47 7.15 -8.17
N ILE A 126 18.07 7.46 -9.41
CA ILE A 126 17.40 6.50 -10.28
C ILE A 126 18.28 5.28 -10.54
N ASN A 127 19.54 5.48 -10.93
CA ASN A 127 20.44 4.37 -11.22
C ASN A 127 20.61 3.44 -10.01
N ASN A 128 20.78 3.99 -8.82
CA ASN A 128 20.87 3.21 -7.58
C ASN A 128 19.57 2.45 -7.30
N THR A 129 18.42 3.12 -7.44
CA THR A 129 17.12 2.48 -7.28
C THR A 129 16.91 1.34 -8.27
N LEU A 130 17.26 1.54 -9.54
CA LEU A 130 17.15 0.51 -10.58
C LEU A 130 18.06 -0.69 -10.29
N LEU A 131 19.25 -0.45 -9.74
CA LEU A 131 20.17 -1.52 -9.32
C LEU A 131 19.57 -2.34 -8.17
N ASP A 132 19.02 -1.67 -7.15
CA ASP A 132 18.35 -2.32 -6.01
C ASP A 132 17.17 -3.18 -6.50
N TYR A 133 16.37 -2.67 -7.44
CA TYR A 133 15.28 -3.45 -8.05
C TYR A 133 15.77 -4.69 -8.78
N LYS A 134 16.87 -4.57 -9.55
CA LYS A 134 17.44 -5.69 -10.30
C LYS A 134 17.90 -6.80 -9.37
N ILE A 135 18.66 -6.44 -8.33
CA ILE A 135 19.13 -7.39 -7.30
C ILE A 135 17.93 -8.09 -6.66
N SER A 136 16.95 -7.31 -6.24
CA SER A 136 15.72 -7.82 -5.58
C SER A 136 14.97 -8.83 -6.44
N ILE A 137 14.84 -8.56 -7.74
CA ILE A 137 14.16 -9.45 -8.68
C ILE A 137 14.94 -10.75 -8.89
N GLU A 138 16.27 -10.68 -8.98
CA GLU A 138 17.12 -11.87 -9.12
C GLU A 138 16.98 -12.76 -7.87
N GLU A 139 16.92 -12.17 -6.68
CA GLU A 139 16.68 -12.91 -5.42
C GLU A 139 15.30 -13.60 -5.42
N LEU A 140 14.24 -12.89 -5.82
CA LEU A 140 12.90 -13.46 -5.92
C LEU A 140 12.81 -14.64 -6.91
N LYS A 141 13.56 -14.59 -8.01
CA LYS A 141 13.62 -15.68 -8.99
C LYS A 141 14.34 -16.90 -8.45
N LYS A 142 15.37 -16.71 -7.61
CA LYS A 142 16.16 -17.79 -7.02
C LYS A 142 15.41 -18.53 -5.91
N ASP A 143 14.68 -17.81 -5.05
CA ASP A 143 13.95 -18.43 -3.93
C ASP A 143 12.43 -18.40 -4.15
N LYS A 144 11.98 -19.34 -4.99
CA LYS A 144 10.55 -19.51 -5.29
C LYS A 144 9.71 -19.86 -4.06
N LYS A 145 10.29 -20.54 -3.07
CA LYS A 145 9.57 -20.95 -1.85
C LYS A 145 9.23 -19.72 -1.00
N THR A 146 10.22 -18.88 -0.72
CA THR A 146 10.00 -17.62 0.01
C THR A 146 9.08 -16.67 -0.75
N THR A 147 9.21 -16.58 -2.08
CA THR A 147 8.31 -15.80 -2.93
C THR A 147 6.85 -16.27 -2.79
N LEU A 148 6.60 -17.58 -2.83
CA LEU A 148 5.24 -18.12 -2.66
C LEU A 148 4.70 -17.85 -1.24
N GLN A 149 5.53 -18.00 -0.22
CA GLN A 149 5.15 -17.67 1.16
C GLN A 149 4.76 -16.19 1.32
N LEU A 150 5.53 -15.28 0.72
CA LEU A 150 5.23 -13.85 0.74
C LEU A 150 3.91 -13.54 0.02
N ILE A 151 3.62 -14.21 -1.10
CA ILE A 151 2.34 -14.09 -1.80
C ILE A 151 1.19 -14.53 -0.90
N LEU A 152 1.28 -15.73 -0.30
CA LEU A 152 0.24 -16.27 0.57
C LEU A 152 0.00 -15.38 1.79
N VAL A 153 1.06 -14.95 2.46
CA VAL A 153 0.97 -14.04 3.61
C VAL A 153 0.32 -12.72 3.20
N SER A 154 0.66 -12.17 2.02
CA SER A 154 0.06 -10.93 1.52
C SER A 154 -1.43 -11.07 1.24
N ILE A 155 -1.86 -12.21 0.64
CA ILE A 155 -3.29 -12.50 0.40
C ILE A 155 -4.05 -12.58 1.73
N ILE A 156 -3.51 -13.31 2.70
CA ILE A 156 -4.12 -13.45 4.04
C ILE A 156 -4.20 -12.08 4.72
N GLN A 157 -3.13 -11.30 4.69
CA GLN A 157 -3.08 -9.96 5.29
C GLN A 157 -4.12 -9.03 4.67
N LEU A 158 -4.27 -9.03 3.33
CA LEU A 158 -5.27 -8.22 2.64
C LEU A 158 -6.69 -8.68 3.00
N THR A 159 -6.94 -10.00 2.98
CA THR A 159 -8.27 -10.55 3.30
C THR A 159 -8.69 -10.21 4.73
N ILE A 160 -7.78 -10.37 5.71
CA ILE A 160 -8.05 -9.99 7.12
C ILE A 160 -8.33 -8.49 7.22
N GLY A 161 -7.50 -7.64 6.57
CA GLY A 161 -7.70 -6.19 6.58
C GLY A 161 -9.04 -5.78 5.97
N PHE A 162 -9.40 -6.34 4.82
CA PHE A 162 -10.69 -6.05 4.18
C PHE A 162 -11.88 -6.61 4.95
N SER A 163 -11.70 -7.69 5.72
CA SER A 163 -12.74 -8.28 6.59
C SER A 163 -13.20 -7.35 7.73
N ILE A 164 -12.40 -6.36 8.11
CA ILE A 164 -12.79 -5.37 9.13
C ILE A 164 -14.15 -4.75 8.79
N THR A 165 -14.36 -4.37 7.52
CA THR A 165 -15.62 -3.78 7.06
C THR A 165 -16.80 -4.76 7.18
N PHE A 166 -16.56 -6.05 6.93
CA PHE A 166 -17.58 -7.08 7.12
C PHE A 166 -17.93 -7.26 8.61
N PHE A 167 -16.95 -7.26 9.50
CA PHE A 167 -17.22 -7.33 10.93
C PHE A 167 -17.94 -6.08 11.47
N VAL A 168 -17.62 -4.90 10.94
CA VAL A 168 -18.40 -3.67 11.21
C VAL A 168 -19.84 -3.83 10.75
N TYR A 169 -20.07 -4.42 9.57
CA TYR A 169 -21.40 -4.70 9.06
C TYR A 169 -22.20 -5.62 10.00
N LEU A 170 -21.60 -6.72 10.45
CA LEU A 170 -22.23 -7.63 11.42
C LEU A 170 -22.48 -6.97 12.78
N ALA A 171 -21.50 -6.19 13.29
CA ALA A 171 -21.63 -5.50 14.58
C ALA A 171 -22.76 -4.46 14.60
N LEU A 172 -23.14 -3.94 13.44
CA LEU A 172 -24.29 -3.03 13.28
C LEU A 172 -25.63 -3.77 13.12
N GLY A 173 -25.67 -5.09 13.29
CA GLY A 173 -26.88 -5.92 13.25
C GLY A 173 -27.37 -6.28 11.84
N PHE A 174 -26.52 -6.17 10.83
CA PHE A 174 -26.85 -6.57 9.46
C PHE A 174 -26.38 -8.01 9.18
N GLU A 175 -27.24 -8.84 8.60
CA GLU A 175 -26.97 -10.26 8.35
C GLU A 175 -27.04 -10.66 6.88
N LYS A 176 -27.70 -9.86 6.03
CA LYS A 176 -27.98 -10.21 4.63
C LYS A 176 -26.84 -9.96 3.64
N GLY A 177 -25.77 -9.27 4.03
CA GLY A 177 -24.63 -8.96 3.17
C GLY A 177 -23.70 -10.15 2.99
N HIS A 178 -23.35 -10.45 1.73
CA HIS A 178 -22.38 -11.51 1.45
C HIS A 178 -20.95 -11.01 1.72
N PHE A 179 -20.17 -11.82 2.43
CA PHE A 179 -18.77 -11.54 2.75
C PHE A 179 -17.96 -11.12 1.51
N ILE A 180 -18.10 -11.87 0.40
CA ILE A 180 -17.35 -11.61 -0.84
C ILE A 180 -17.71 -10.26 -1.46
N ASP A 181 -18.97 -9.79 -1.34
CA ASP A 181 -19.40 -8.51 -1.88
C ASP A 181 -18.72 -7.35 -1.14
N ILE A 182 -18.68 -7.44 0.18
CA ILE A 182 -18.05 -6.43 1.03
C ILE A 182 -16.53 -6.40 0.79
N ILE A 183 -15.88 -7.57 0.70
CA ILE A 183 -14.46 -7.69 0.36
C ILE A 183 -14.15 -7.10 -1.03
N ALA A 184 -15.01 -7.37 -2.02
CA ALA A 184 -14.84 -6.83 -3.36
C ALA A 184 -14.89 -5.29 -3.37
N ILE A 185 -15.89 -4.71 -2.71
CA ILE A 185 -16.01 -3.24 -2.59
C ILE A 185 -14.81 -2.67 -1.82
N GLN A 186 -14.39 -3.32 -0.73
CA GLN A 186 -13.26 -2.86 0.07
C GLN A 186 -11.93 -2.93 -0.68
N SER A 187 -11.71 -3.95 -1.51
CA SER A 187 -10.51 -4.06 -2.34
C SER A 187 -10.42 -2.94 -3.39
N LEU A 188 -11.54 -2.58 -4.01
CA LEU A 188 -11.62 -1.45 -4.94
C LEU A 188 -11.46 -0.11 -4.23
N HIS A 189 -12.06 0.05 -3.06
CA HIS A 189 -11.87 1.22 -2.19
C HIS A 189 -10.38 1.40 -1.87
N TYR A 190 -9.72 0.33 -1.43
CA TYR A 190 -8.28 0.35 -1.13
C TYR A 190 -7.44 0.79 -2.34
N MET A 191 -7.69 0.24 -3.54
CA MET A 191 -6.99 0.64 -4.76
C MET A 191 -7.22 2.12 -5.09
N ALA A 192 -8.45 2.60 -4.95
CA ALA A 192 -8.80 3.97 -5.28
C ALA A 192 -8.09 5.01 -4.40
N VAL A 193 -7.82 4.66 -3.12
CA VAL A 193 -7.28 5.61 -2.13
C VAL A 193 -5.81 5.41 -1.80
N SER A 194 -5.19 4.28 -2.19
CA SER A 194 -3.84 3.87 -1.76
C SER A 194 -2.73 4.86 -2.14
N PHE A 195 -2.92 5.67 -3.18
CA PHE A 195 -1.94 6.65 -3.66
C PHE A 195 -2.27 8.10 -3.29
N MET A 196 -3.20 8.32 -2.38
CA MET A 196 -3.51 9.68 -1.93
C MET A 196 -2.36 10.28 -1.11
N PRO A 197 -1.99 11.55 -1.39
CA PRO A 197 -0.83 12.20 -0.77
C PRO A 197 -1.04 12.63 0.68
N THR A 198 -2.18 12.27 1.27
CA THR A 198 -2.50 12.64 2.65
C THR A 198 -2.07 11.55 3.64
N PRO A 199 -1.59 11.89 4.84
CA PRO A 199 -1.31 10.91 5.88
C PRO A 199 -2.52 10.03 6.17
N GLY A 200 -2.34 8.70 6.16
CA GLY A 200 -3.43 7.74 6.33
C GLY A 200 -4.54 7.85 5.30
N THR A 201 -4.27 8.42 4.11
CA THR A 201 -5.26 8.64 3.04
C THR A 201 -6.49 9.46 3.48
N ALA A 202 -6.31 10.35 4.49
CA ALA A 202 -7.39 11.13 5.08
C ALA A 202 -8.14 11.97 4.03
N GLY A 203 -9.44 12.05 4.16
CA GLY A 203 -10.36 12.67 3.19
C GLY A 203 -10.77 11.71 2.07
N ALA A 204 -9.82 11.10 1.39
CA ALA A 204 -10.10 10.17 0.30
C ALA A 204 -10.65 8.82 0.80
N ALA A 205 -10.12 8.31 1.92
CA ALA A 205 -10.62 7.08 2.51
C ALA A 205 -12.07 7.24 2.98
N GLU A 206 -12.38 8.33 3.65
CA GLU A 206 -13.74 8.62 4.13
C GLU A 206 -14.70 8.87 2.98
N GLY A 207 -14.31 9.71 2.00
CA GLY A 207 -15.12 9.98 0.82
C GLY A 207 -15.36 8.74 -0.05
N GLY A 208 -14.30 7.96 -0.27
CA GLY A 208 -14.39 6.68 -0.99
C GLY A 208 -15.28 5.67 -0.28
N PHE A 209 -15.15 5.52 1.04
CA PHE A 209 -16.02 4.66 1.83
C PHE A 209 -17.49 5.09 1.68
N TYR A 210 -17.78 6.38 1.87
CA TYR A 210 -19.13 6.89 1.76
C TYR A 210 -19.74 6.67 0.36
N MET A 211 -18.94 6.84 -0.69
CA MET A 211 -19.40 6.65 -2.07
C MET A 211 -19.63 5.19 -2.43
N LEU A 212 -18.76 4.29 -1.96
CA LEU A 212 -18.78 2.87 -2.33
C LEU A 212 -19.73 2.05 -1.46
N PHE A 213 -19.76 2.32 -0.14
CA PHE A 213 -20.52 1.50 0.81
C PHE A 213 -21.96 1.93 1.05
N LYS A 214 -22.44 3.01 0.40
CA LYS A 214 -23.87 3.37 0.38
C LYS A 214 -24.78 2.28 -0.19
N VAL A 215 -24.21 1.33 -0.92
CA VAL A 215 -24.88 0.14 -1.48
C VAL A 215 -25.13 -0.92 -0.41
N ILE A 216 -24.23 -0.99 0.57
CA ILE A 216 -24.25 -1.99 1.65
C ILE A 216 -24.97 -1.44 2.88
N PHE A 217 -24.68 -0.18 3.25
CA PHE A 217 -25.23 0.43 4.46
C PHE A 217 -26.37 1.40 4.15
N PRO A 218 -27.49 1.35 4.89
CA PRO A 218 -28.53 2.39 4.81
C PRO A 218 -27.97 3.79 5.12
N LYS A 219 -28.48 4.83 4.44
CA LYS A 219 -27.99 6.21 4.60
C LYS A 219 -27.92 6.68 6.06
N LYS A 220 -28.89 6.28 6.91
CA LYS A 220 -28.96 6.67 8.33
C LYS A 220 -27.78 6.14 9.16
N ILE A 221 -27.19 5.01 8.76
CA ILE A 221 -26.13 4.30 9.51
C ILE A 221 -24.77 4.44 8.84
N LEU A 222 -24.73 4.79 7.55
CA LEU A 222 -23.53 4.85 6.74
C LEU A 222 -22.41 5.71 7.38
N SER A 223 -22.74 6.89 7.91
CA SER A 223 -21.75 7.76 8.57
C SER A 223 -21.22 7.12 9.87
N PHE A 224 -22.06 6.43 10.63
CA PHE A 224 -21.63 5.72 11.82
C PHE A 224 -20.76 4.50 11.46
N ALA A 225 -21.14 3.73 10.44
CA ALA A 225 -20.33 2.63 9.91
C ALA A 225 -18.95 3.10 9.44
N LEU A 226 -18.90 4.25 8.75
CA LEU A 226 -17.64 4.88 8.32
C LEU A 226 -16.75 5.22 9.53
N ILE A 227 -17.30 5.87 10.56
CA ILE A 227 -16.54 6.26 11.75
C ILE A 227 -16.02 5.00 12.47
N LEU A 228 -16.85 3.98 12.66
CA LEU A 228 -16.47 2.74 13.31
C LEU A 228 -15.38 1.98 12.52
N TRP A 229 -15.58 1.85 11.20
CA TRP A 229 -14.57 1.27 10.31
C TRP A 229 -13.24 2.03 10.42
N ARG A 230 -13.28 3.37 10.32
CA ARG A 230 -12.09 4.22 10.36
C ARG A 230 -11.38 4.15 11.70
N PHE A 231 -12.15 4.07 12.77
CA PHE A 231 -11.61 3.89 14.12
C PHE A 231 -10.80 2.60 14.22
N ILE A 232 -11.33 1.49 13.74
CA ILE A 232 -10.68 0.18 13.82
C ILE A 232 -9.52 0.08 12.81
N ASP A 233 -9.77 0.41 11.55
CA ASP A 233 -8.77 0.23 10.47
C ASP A 233 -7.59 1.20 10.59
N TYR A 234 -7.81 2.43 11.03
CA TYR A 234 -6.78 3.45 11.06
C TYR A 234 -6.37 3.85 12.47
N TYR A 235 -7.26 4.44 13.27
CA TYR A 235 -6.89 5.04 14.56
C TYR A 235 -6.39 4.01 15.56
N LEU A 236 -7.06 2.88 15.72
CA LEU A 236 -6.63 1.81 16.61
C LEU A 236 -5.27 1.23 16.17
N ARG A 237 -5.08 1.04 14.87
CA ARG A 237 -3.80 0.60 14.30
C ARG A 237 -2.67 1.59 14.58
N VAL A 238 -2.90 2.90 14.38
CA VAL A 238 -1.92 3.94 14.69
C VAL A 238 -1.57 3.94 16.17
N LEU A 239 -2.58 3.84 17.04
CA LEU A 239 -2.39 3.79 18.49
C LEU A 239 -1.52 2.59 18.90
N VAL A 240 -1.90 1.40 18.48
CA VAL A 240 -1.17 0.16 18.83
C VAL A 240 0.26 0.18 18.28
N THR A 241 0.42 0.53 17.00
CA THR A 241 1.76 0.57 16.39
C THR A 241 2.61 1.71 16.94
N GLY A 242 2.00 2.83 17.33
CA GLY A 242 2.65 3.95 18.01
C GLY A 242 3.16 3.57 19.40
N LEU A 243 2.33 2.88 20.20
CA LEU A 243 2.76 2.36 21.51
C LEU A 243 3.93 1.39 21.38
N VAL A 244 3.88 0.44 20.44
CA VAL A 244 4.98 -0.49 20.19
C VAL A 244 6.25 0.26 19.76
N THR A 245 6.12 1.28 18.91
CA THR A 245 7.26 2.11 18.47
C THR A 245 7.88 2.87 19.63
N LEU A 246 7.06 3.41 20.52
CA LEU A 246 7.51 4.12 21.72
C LEU A 246 8.25 3.19 22.68
N ILE A 247 7.70 2.00 22.93
CA ILE A 247 8.33 0.98 23.77
C ILE A 247 9.69 0.56 23.18
N ASP A 248 9.77 0.28 21.88
CA ASP A 248 11.01 -0.08 21.20
C ASP A 248 12.06 1.04 21.36
N PHE A 249 11.66 2.30 21.15
CA PHE A 249 12.54 3.45 21.31
C PHE A 249 13.10 3.56 22.73
N ILE A 250 12.27 3.40 23.77
CA ILE A 250 12.68 3.45 25.18
C ILE A 250 13.64 2.29 25.50
N CYS A 251 13.33 1.09 25.02
CA CYS A 251 14.16 -0.10 25.24
C CYS A 251 15.54 0.03 24.57
N ARG A 252 15.60 0.58 23.34
CA ARG A 252 16.86 0.81 22.63
C ARG A 252 17.72 1.88 23.30
N LYS A 253 17.11 2.95 23.79
CA LYS A 253 17.83 4.02 24.52
C LYS A 253 18.49 3.52 25.81
N ARG A 254 17.89 2.52 26.47
CA ARG A 254 18.47 1.88 27.67
C ARG A 254 19.66 0.95 27.38
N LYS A 255 19.81 0.47 26.13
CA LYS A 255 20.91 -0.42 25.71
C LYS A 255 22.15 0.32 25.23
N ILE A 256 22.10 1.65 25.06
CA ILE A 256 23.28 2.45 24.71
C ILE A 256 23.91 2.87 26.03
N PRO A 257 25.07 2.34 26.44
CA PRO A 257 25.79 2.84 27.58
C PRO A 257 26.21 4.29 27.30
N ILE A 258 25.89 5.19 28.22
CA ILE A 258 26.38 6.56 28.20
C ILE A 258 27.87 6.46 28.50
N ASN A 259 28.72 6.48 27.48
CA ASN A 259 30.16 6.73 27.60
C ASN A 259 30.41 8.23 27.52
#